data_ea0bcd219f41f6f43cfffba1ff393f1e
#
_entry.id   ea0bcd219f41f6f43cfffba1ff393f1e
#
_cell.length_a   1.000
_cell.length_b   1.000
_cell.length_c   1.000
_cell.angle_alpha   90.00
_cell.angle_beta   90.00
_cell.angle_gamma   90.00
#
_symmetry.space_group_name_H-M   'P 1'
#
loop_
_entity.id
_entity.type
_entity.pdbx_description
1 polymer ?
#
loop_
_entity_poly.entity_id
_entity_poly.type
_entity_poly.pdbx_seq_one_letter_code
_entity_poly.pdbx_strand_id
1 'polypeptide(L)'
;MDLLKQCQQWFEQDEAQKVIDTLEAIPAEERTPELDSELAKAYIAVAHIGEREPFEKALELLAPHEEYFAEDHCWNYRIASAYYFLDEEGPALRYFEKALKARPGDKDTQEYIDDCRRRLSLPRFEKNFRERTQEAWAAFSQIEAELRQIIDTDETHQRGEELVEKCGNALKTALRDTSFELGFNGEKYELILSPEGLRSRLFPLVYFQKQAPESVLEHWNIWVGRQPCEGFELRAGEIEVRADDVQMWAEETEDHQVSLVLYCEKLTPILKEDTDKVWWALSMLVDQTIGEVSAIAFVAGFDVYAQPKDEPAKLLSELPELLQSMGLSLWRDGSDYLENSYLAYELEPVEDPEADWRLDVYTGSCRLPVLINDYLTARSDMVDEYHKDGIAAGFLLYPLSGFTGEERVKAILDFRDNLRDAILRDAGEEAVTFLGGATGLYCGYLDFIAWDLPAVLTAAQAFFEGSDLPYAHFHAFRRDVGGVPLLDEKEPEPDIHEETGSLLSAEDIAMLESFDEGTSGYFWRMLQWLEDFIKNGVEEGKFTEKQAHQDLQIALWYAFACNNIDDYIHYYQAVEWMKASEKNATGCATWYYRYSVALMYCGNRGLHSGVVWHPH
;
A
#
# COMPACT_ATOMS: atom_id res chain seq x y z
N MET A 1 -12.82 -45.42 4.46
CA MET A 1 -13.39 -44.24 5.14
C MET A 1 -13.16 -43.08 4.18
N ASP A 2 -14.12 -42.21 4.02
CA ASP A 2 -13.95 -41.01 3.19
C ASP A 2 -12.84 -40.15 3.82
N LEU A 3 -11.78 -39.87 3.08
CA LEU A 3 -10.57 -39.18 3.58
C LEU A 3 -10.89 -37.79 4.12
N LEU A 4 -11.85 -37.08 3.49
CA LEU A 4 -12.32 -35.78 3.99
C LEU A 4 -12.94 -35.87 5.38
N LYS A 5 -13.74 -36.93 5.65
CA LYS A 5 -14.28 -37.16 7.00
C LYS A 5 -13.18 -37.51 8.01
N GLN A 6 -12.13 -38.17 7.56
CA GLN A 6 -10.99 -38.46 8.41
C GLN A 6 -10.22 -37.18 8.77
N CYS A 7 -10.02 -36.28 7.80
CA CYS A 7 -9.41 -34.98 8.06
C CYS A 7 -10.22 -34.16 9.09
N GLN A 8 -11.57 -34.11 8.94
CA GLN A 8 -12.44 -33.45 9.90
C GLN A 8 -12.29 -34.01 11.33
N GLN A 9 -12.24 -35.35 11.48
CA GLN A 9 -12.02 -35.98 12.80
C GLN A 9 -10.67 -35.60 13.41
N TRP A 10 -9.60 -35.50 12.61
CA TRP A 10 -8.31 -35.06 13.11
C TRP A 10 -8.32 -33.60 13.54
N PHE A 11 -9.00 -32.70 12.82
CA PHE A 11 -9.16 -31.32 13.28
C PHE A 11 -9.96 -31.22 14.59
N GLU A 12 -11.01 -32.04 14.79
CA GLU A 12 -11.77 -32.09 16.05
C GLU A 12 -10.91 -32.59 17.23
N GLN A 13 -9.81 -33.32 16.94
CA GLN A 13 -8.88 -33.85 17.92
C GLN A 13 -7.63 -32.99 18.09
N ASP A 14 -7.55 -31.84 17.44
CA ASP A 14 -6.38 -30.96 17.40
C ASP A 14 -5.12 -31.64 16.82
N GLU A 15 -5.32 -32.53 15.83
CA GLU A 15 -4.26 -33.34 15.21
C GLU A 15 -3.99 -32.91 13.77
N ALA A 16 -3.92 -31.59 13.49
CA ALA A 16 -3.72 -31.03 12.14
C ALA A 16 -2.45 -31.57 11.44
N GLN A 17 -1.39 -31.90 12.19
CA GLN A 17 -0.19 -32.50 11.61
C GLN A 17 -0.46 -33.83 10.91
N LYS A 18 -1.40 -34.64 11.39
CA LYS A 18 -1.77 -35.91 10.72
C LYS A 18 -2.42 -35.68 9.36
N VAL A 19 -3.13 -34.56 9.21
CA VAL A 19 -3.69 -34.18 7.90
C VAL A 19 -2.55 -33.88 6.94
N ILE A 20 -1.55 -33.09 7.35
CA ILE A 20 -0.36 -32.77 6.55
C ILE A 20 0.35 -34.07 6.14
N ASP A 21 0.76 -34.89 7.12
CA ASP A 21 1.53 -36.12 6.88
C ASP A 21 0.80 -37.08 5.92
N THR A 22 -0.54 -37.11 5.98
CA THR A 22 -1.34 -38.01 5.16
C THR A 22 -1.56 -37.48 3.76
N LEU A 23 -1.87 -36.18 3.60
CA LEU A 23 -2.22 -35.59 2.31
C LEU A 23 -0.97 -35.28 1.48
N GLU A 24 0.16 -34.94 2.08
CA GLU A 24 1.43 -34.80 1.37
C GLU A 24 1.97 -36.12 0.79
N ALA A 25 1.60 -37.26 1.39
CA ALA A 25 1.94 -38.56 0.84
C ALA A 25 1.18 -38.89 -0.47
N ILE A 26 0.15 -38.10 -0.82
CA ILE A 26 -0.61 -38.24 -2.08
C ILE A 26 0.01 -37.28 -3.10
N PRO A 27 0.42 -37.77 -4.30
CA PRO A 27 0.91 -36.89 -5.37
C PRO A 27 -0.08 -35.74 -5.68
N ALA A 28 0.44 -34.55 -5.99
CA ALA A 28 -0.39 -33.36 -6.22
C ALA A 28 -1.46 -33.58 -7.29
N GLU A 29 -1.10 -34.30 -8.37
CA GLU A 29 -1.99 -34.64 -9.48
C GLU A 29 -3.11 -35.63 -9.12
N GLU A 30 -3.02 -36.31 -7.98
CA GLU A 30 -4.04 -37.26 -7.47
C GLU A 30 -4.93 -36.63 -6.41
N ARG A 31 -4.61 -35.43 -5.90
CA ARG A 31 -5.43 -34.73 -4.92
C ARG A 31 -6.58 -33.99 -5.60
N THR A 32 -7.73 -33.98 -4.94
CA THR A 32 -8.88 -33.18 -5.37
C THR A 32 -8.79 -31.78 -4.78
N PRO A 33 -9.50 -30.77 -5.38
CA PRO A 33 -9.56 -29.41 -4.80
C PRO A 33 -9.93 -29.38 -3.32
N GLU A 34 -10.85 -30.27 -2.88
CA GLU A 34 -11.25 -30.35 -1.48
C GLU A 34 -10.12 -30.87 -0.58
N LEU A 35 -9.29 -31.82 -1.07
CA LEU A 35 -8.15 -32.31 -0.31
C LEU A 35 -7.06 -31.24 -0.20
N ASP A 36 -6.78 -30.50 -1.27
CA ASP A 36 -5.86 -29.37 -1.23
C ASP A 36 -6.36 -28.28 -0.26
N SER A 37 -7.68 -28.01 -0.24
CA SER A 37 -8.26 -27.07 0.71
C SER A 37 -8.17 -27.54 2.17
N GLU A 38 -8.30 -28.84 2.46
CA GLU A 38 -8.09 -29.38 3.81
C GLU A 38 -6.60 -29.40 4.20
N LEU A 39 -5.69 -29.65 3.25
CA LEU A 39 -4.26 -29.54 3.47
C LEU A 39 -3.83 -28.10 3.78
N ALA A 40 -4.32 -27.13 3.04
CA ALA A 40 -4.10 -25.71 3.30
C ALA A 40 -4.61 -25.30 4.69
N LYS A 41 -5.81 -25.75 5.08
CA LYS A 41 -6.34 -25.54 6.43
C LYS A 41 -5.41 -26.10 7.51
N ALA A 42 -4.80 -27.26 7.26
CA ALA A 42 -3.90 -27.88 8.21
C ALA A 42 -2.59 -27.07 8.34
N TYR A 43 -2.04 -26.56 7.25
CA TYR A 43 -0.88 -25.64 7.31
C TYR A 43 -1.18 -24.37 8.11
N ILE A 44 -2.33 -23.73 7.86
CA ILE A 44 -2.77 -22.56 8.62
C ILE A 44 -2.94 -22.90 10.11
N ALA A 45 -3.46 -24.08 10.45
CA ALA A 45 -3.71 -24.48 11.83
C ALA A 45 -2.44 -24.79 12.63
N VAL A 46 -1.36 -25.26 12.00
CA VAL A 46 -0.09 -25.55 12.67
C VAL A 46 0.86 -24.36 12.67
N ALA A 47 0.59 -23.33 11.89
CA ALA A 47 1.45 -22.15 11.76
C ALA A 47 1.50 -21.33 13.06
N HIS A 48 2.67 -20.82 13.40
CA HIS A 48 2.83 -19.84 14.46
C HIS A 48 2.90 -18.42 13.91
N ILE A 49 2.52 -17.46 14.73
CA ILE A 49 2.58 -16.03 14.36
C ILE A 49 4.03 -15.66 14.01
N GLY A 50 4.24 -15.10 12.84
CA GLY A 50 5.55 -14.73 12.30
C GLY A 50 6.22 -15.80 11.41
N GLU A 51 5.68 -17.01 11.33
CA GLU A 51 6.11 -18.01 10.35
C GLU A 51 5.42 -17.74 9.00
N ARG A 52 6.19 -17.55 7.94
CA ARG A 52 5.62 -17.30 6.60
C ARG A 52 5.36 -18.58 5.80
N GLU A 53 6.30 -19.53 5.85
CA GLU A 53 6.29 -20.73 5.00
C GLU A 53 4.97 -21.52 5.02
N PRO A 54 4.30 -21.78 6.17
CA PRO A 54 3.03 -22.51 6.18
C PRO A 54 1.90 -21.76 5.47
N PHE A 55 1.87 -20.43 5.59
CA PHE A 55 0.85 -19.61 4.91
C PHE A 55 1.11 -19.51 3.42
N GLU A 56 2.38 -19.40 2.98
CA GLU A 56 2.77 -19.44 1.57
C GLU A 56 2.38 -20.79 0.93
N LYS A 57 2.65 -21.91 1.61
CA LYS A 57 2.18 -23.23 1.17
C LYS A 57 0.65 -23.33 1.08
N ALA A 58 -0.06 -22.73 2.03
CA ALA A 58 -1.52 -22.70 1.98
C ALA A 58 -2.04 -21.94 0.76
N LEU A 59 -1.41 -20.82 0.39
CA LEU A 59 -1.74 -20.07 -0.82
C LEU A 59 -1.46 -20.88 -2.09
N GLU A 60 -0.30 -21.53 -2.19
CA GLU A 60 0.05 -22.40 -3.33
C GLU A 60 -0.98 -23.51 -3.56
N LEU A 61 -1.54 -24.08 -2.48
CA LEU A 61 -2.57 -25.11 -2.54
C LEU A 61 -3.96 -24.56 -2.89
N LEU A 62 -4.29 -23.34 -2.46
CA LEU A 62 -5.63 -22.78 -2.65
C LEU A 62 -5.78 -22.07 -4.00
N ALA A 63 -4.79 -21.28 -4.41
CA ALA A 63 -4.90 -20.40 -5.58
C ALA A 63 -5.33 -21.11 -6.89
N PRO A 64 -4.85 -22.33 -7.22
CA PRO A 64 -5.27 -23.04 -8.44
C PRO A 64 -6.75 -23.38 -8.50
N HIS A 65 -7.46 -23.32 -7.37
CA HIS A 65 -8.86 -23.76 -7.24
C HIS A 65 -9.86 -22.62 -7.04
N GLU A 66 -9.46 -21.36 -7.29
CA GLU A 66 -10.31 -20.19 -7.06
C GLU A 66 -11.66 -20.27 -7.79
N GLU A 67 -11.67 -20.65 -9.07
CA GLU A 67 -12.90 -20.76 -9.84
C GLU A 67 -13.83 -21.85 -9.29
N TYR A 68 -13.27 -22.96 -8.82
CA TYR A 68 -14.03 -24.08 -8.27
C TYR A 68 -14.75 -23.69 -6.96
N PHE A 69 -14.13 -22.85 -6.13
CA PHE A 69 -14.64 -22.43 -4.83
C PHE A 69 -15.11 -20.97 -4.78
N ALA A 70 -15.40 -20.34 -5.90
CA ALA A 70 -15.66 -18.90 -5.99
C ALA A 70 -16.70 -18.39 -4.99
N GLU A 71 -17.74 -19.19 -4.67
CA GLU A 71 -18.83 -18.85 -3.74
C GLU A 71 -18.74 -19.63 -2.41
N ASP A 72 -17.68 -20.37 -2.15
CA ASP A 72 -17.53 -21.14 -0.91
C ASP A 72 -16.96 -20.26 0.22
N HIS A 73 -17.73 -20.14 1.31
CA HIS A 73 -17.31 -19.37 2.48
C HIS A 73 -16.01 -19.88 3.08
N CYS A 74 -15.90 -21.20 3.31
CA CYS A 74 -14.76 -21.76 4.04
C CYS A 74 -13.47 -21.63 3.26
N TRP A 75 -13.51 -21.81 1.96
CA TRP A 75 -12.35 -21.64 1.10
C TRP A 75 -11.92 -20.16 1.03
N ASN A 76 -12.87 -19.24 0.79
CA ASN A 76 -12.59 -17.80 0.76
C ASN A 76 -12.03 -17.31 2.11
N TYR A 77 -12.53 -17.82 3.23
CA TYR A 77 -12.00 -17.49 4.55
C TYR A 77 -10.56 -18.02 4.76
N ARG A 78 -10.27 -19.24 4.30
CA ARG A 78 -8.93 -19.86 4.42
C ARG A 78 -7.87 -19.07 3.63
N ILE A 79 -8.16 -18.76 2.37
CA ILE A 79 -7.20 -18.01 1.54
C ILE A 79 -7.03 -16.58 2.06
N ALA A 80 -8.11 -15.94 2.53
CA ALA A 80 -8.05 -14.65 3.19
C ALA A 80 -7.16 -14.69 4.45
N SER A 81 -7.31 -15.72 5.28
CA SER A 81 -6.50 -15.89 6.49
C SER A 81 -5.02 -16.07 6.16
N ALA A 82 -4.69 -16.84 5.11
CA ALA A 82 -3.30 -17.01 4.69
C ALA A 82 -2.67 -15.67 4.26
N TYR A 83 -3.36 -14.87 3.43
CA TYR A 83 -2.90 -13.52 3.10
C TYR A 83 -2.79 -12.61 4.31
N TYR A 84 -3.77 -12.63 5.21
CA TYR A 84 -3.77 -11.79 6.41
C TYR A 84 -2.55 -12.03 7.31
N PHE A 85 -2.18 -13.30 7.53
CA PHE A 85 -1.00 -13.64 8.33
C PHE A 85 0.33 -13.46 7.58
N LEU A 86 0.29 -13.21 6.29
CA LEU A 86 1.44 -12.78 5.49
C LEU A 86 1.59 -11.24 5.44
N ASP A 87 0.74 -10.49 6.16
CA ASP A 87 0.65 -9.03 6.12
C ASP A 87 0.32 -8.51 4.69
N GLU A 88 -0.55 -9.24 4.00
CA GLU A 88 -1.08 -8.90 2.69
C GLU A 88 -2.59 -8.59 2.81
N GLU A 89 -2.90 -7.53 3.57
CA GLU A 89 -4.27 -7.18 3.96
C GLU A 89 -5.18 -6.82 2.77
N GLY A 90 -4.62 -6.34 1.65
CA GLY A 90 -5.40 -6.02 0.45
C GLY A 90 -6.05 -7.26 -0.19
N PRO A 91 -5.27 -8.28 -0.59
CA PRO A 91 -5.83 -9.57 -0.99
C PRO A 91 -6.72 -10.20 0.08
N ALA A 92 -6.30 -10.17 1.36
CA ALA A 92 -7.08 -10.71 2.47
C ALA A 92 -8.48 -10.09 2.54
N LEU A 93 -8.59 -8.77 2.45
CA LEU A 93 -9.85 -8.03 2.47
C LEU A 93 -10.80 -8.51 1.37
N ARG A 94 -10.32 -8.63 0.13
CA ARG A 94 -11.14 -9.09 -1.01
C ARG A 94 -11.72 -10.48 -0.79
N TYR A 95 -10.93 -11.41 -0.25
CA TYR A 95 -11.42 -12.78 0.01
C TYR A 95 -12.30 -12.86 1.27
N PHE A 96 -12.05 -12.06 2.32
CA PHE A 96 -12.97 -11.96 3.45
C PHE A 96 -14.32 -11.36 3.03
N GLU A 97 -14.35 -10.37 2.14
CA GLU A 97 -15.60 -9.84 1.59
C GLU A 97 -16.37 -10.89 0.77
N LYS A 98 -15.67 -11.71 -0.04
CA LYS A 98 -16.29 -12.86 -0.73
C LYS A 98 -16.85 -13.88 0.29
N ALA A 99 -16.10 -14.18 1.36
CA ALA A 99 -16.54 -15.07 2.43
C ALA A 99 -17.79 -14.53 3.15
N LEU A 100 -17.80 -13.25 3.50
CA LEU A 100 -18.95 -12.61 4.15
C LEU A 100 -20.18 -12.59 3.23
N LYS A 101 -19.99 -12.39 1.93
CA LYS A 101 -21.07 -12.46 0.93
C LYS A 101 -21.67 -13.86 0.86
N ALA A 102 -20.84 -14.91 0.96
CA ALA A 102 -21.29 -16.31 0.97
C ALA A 102 -21.99 -16.68 2.29
N ARG A 103 -21.62 -16.04 3.42
CA ARG A 103 -22.27 -16.23 4.74
C ARG A 103 -22.54 -14.87 5.40
N PRO A 104 -23.65 -14.20 5.04
CA PRO A 104 -24.00 -12.91 5.62
C PRO A 104 -24.19 -12.98 7.14
N GLY A 105 -23.62 -12.02 7.85
CA GLY A 105 -23.73 -11.91 9.31
C GLY A 105 -22.72 -12.75 10.10
N ASP A 106 -21.71 -13.31 9.44
CA ASP A 106 -20.59 -13.96 10.10
C ASP A 106 -19.69 -12.90 10.78
N LYS A 107 -19.71 -12.89 12.11
CA LYS A 107 -19.04 -11.85 12.90
C LYS A 107 -17.53 -11.92 12.82
N ASP A 108 -16.98 -13.13 12.85
CA ASP A 108 -15.52 -13.33 12.80
C ASP A 108 -14.97 -12.79 11.47
N THR A 109 -15.65 -13.08 10.35
CA THR A 109 -15.28 -12.55 9.03
C THR A 109 -15.38 -11.02 8.99
N GLN A 110 -16.43 -10.44 9.62
CA GLN A 110 -16.60 -8.98 9.67
C GLN A 110 -15.46 -8.31 10.48
N GLU A 111 -15.06 -8.90 11.60
CA GLU A 111 -13.96 -8.38 12.43
C GLU A 111 -12.63 -8.35 11.65
N TYR A 112 -12.35 -9.38 10.85
CA TYR A 112 -11.17 -9.38 9.96
C TYR A 112 -11.26 -8.33 8.86
N ILE A 113 -12.44 -8.13 8.26
CA ILE A 113 -12.66 -7.06 7.26
C ILE A 113 -12.36 -5.69 7.88
N ASP A 114 -12.90 -5.42 9.07
CA ASP A 114 -12.71 -4.14 9.75
C ASP A 114 -11.23 -3.93 10.15
N ASP A 115 -10.53 -4.99 10.55
CA ASP A 115 -9.10 -4.94 10.86
C ASP A 115 -8.25 -4.71 9.60
N CYS A 116 -8.53 -5.42 8.50
CA CYS A 116 -7.85 -5.19 7.22
C CYS A 116 -8.01 -3.73 6.77
N ARG A 117 -9.23 -3.19 6.79
CA ARG A 117 -9.49 -1.80 6.41
C ARG A 117 -8.73 -0.81 7.29
N ARG A 118 -8.68 -1.04 8.61
CA ARG A 118 -7.92 -0.20 9.54
C ARG A 118 -6.42 -0.24 9.24
N ARG A 119 -5.83 -1.42 8.97
CA ARG A 119 -4.42 -1.56 8.62
C ARG A 119 -4.08 -0.94 7.28
N LEU A 120 -4.96 -1.08 6.30
CA LEU A 120 -4.78 -0.51 4.96
C LEU A 120 -5.00 1.01 4.91
N SER A 121 -5.79 1.59 5.83
CA SER A 121 -5.94 3.05 5.92
C SER A 121 -4.67 3.73 6.43
N LEU A 122 -3.94 3.08 7.34
CA LEU A 122 -2.65 3.53 7.86
C LEU A 122 -1.67 2.35 7.84
N PRO A 123 -1.01 2.09 6.68
CA PRO A 123 -0.08 0.99 6.55
C PRO A 123 1.04 1.05 7.60
N ARG A 124 1.24 -0.07 8.29
CA ARG A 124 2.33 -0.25 9.26
C ARG A 124 3.08 -1.52 8.91
N PHE A 125 4.35 -1.39 8.63
CA PHE A 125 5.21 -2.49 8.26
C PHE A 125 6.11 -2.88 9.43
N GLU A 126 6.40 -4.17 9.59
CA GLU A 126 7.45 -4.61 10.50
C GLU A 126 8.79 -3.98 10.10
N LYS A 127 9.06 -3.97 8.78
CA LYS A 127 10.17 -3.23 8.15
C LYS A 127 9.63 -2.55 6.89
N ASN A 128 9.77 -1.24 6.84
CA ASN A 128 9.45 -0.47 5.64
C ASN A 128 10.50 -0.70 4.53
N PHE A 129 10.21 -0.25 3.32
CA PHE A 129 11.11 -0.49 2.17
C PHE A 129 12.48 0.15 2.34
N ARG A 130 12.59 1.29 3.03
CA ARG A 130 13.87 1.93 3.37
C ARG A 130 14.74 1.01 4.21
N GLU A 131 14.20 0.43 5.28
CA GLU A 131 14.91 -0.51 6.16
C GLU A 131 15.30 -1.78 5.42
N ARG A 132 14.39 -2.34 4.61
CA ARG A 132 14.67 -3.52 3.77
C ARG A 132 15.79 -3.25 2.76
N THR A 133 15.80 -2.06 2.14
CA THR A 133 16.86 -1.64 1.22
C THR A 133 18.22 -1.57 1.91
N GLN A 134 18.29 -1.00 3.12
CA GLN A 134 19.52 -0.94 3.90
C GLN A 134 20.05 -2.33 4.26
N GLU A 135 19.18 -3.25 4.66
CA GLU A 135 19.54 -4.64 4.96
C GLU A 135 20.02 -5.39 3.72
N ALA A 136 19.35 -5.23 2.58
CA ALA A 136 19.76 -5.86 1.33
C ALA A 136 21.12 -5.38 0.85
N TRP A 137 21.39 -4.07 0.92
CA TRP A 137 22.72 -3.53 0.60
C TRP A 137 23.80 -3.97 1.60
N ALA A 138 23.47 -4.10 2.89
CA ALA A 138 24.38 -4.64 3.88
C ALA A 138 24.73 -6.12 3.58
N ALA A 139 23.75 -6.93 3.17
CA ALA A 139 23.96 -8.30 2.76
C ALA A 139 24.80 -8.40 1.46
N PHE A 140 24.46 -7.59 0.45
CA PHE A 140 25.20 -7.54 -0.81
C PHE A 140 26.66 -7.12 -0.58
N SER A 141 26.93 -6.13 0.26
CA SER A 141 28.27 -5.67 0.60
C SER A 141 29.15 -6.76 1.24
N GLN A 142 28.54 -7.74 1.91
CA GLN A 142 29.26 -8.87 2.50
C GLN A 142 29.73 -9.91 1.47
N ILE A 143 29.01 -10.03 0.36
CA ILE A 143 29.27 -11.06 -0.66
C ILE A 143 29.84 -10.51 -1.96
N GLU A 144 29.86 -9.18 -2.18
CA GLU A 144 30.22 -8.57 -3.46
C GLU A 144 31.63 -8.99 -3.94
N ALA A 145 32.59 -9.10 -3.02
CA ALA A 145 33.95 -9.55 -3.37
C ALA A 145 33.99 -11.03 -3.83
N GLU A 146 33.14 -11.87 -3.25
CA GLU A 146 32.99 -13.27 -3.68
C GLU A 146 32.31 -13.36 -5.06
N LEU A 147 31.26 -12.55 -5.30
CA LEU A 147 30.63 -12.47 -6.62
C LEU A 147 31.62 -12.07 -7.70
N ARG A 148 32.44 -11.05 -7.46
CA ARG A 148 33.51 -10.63 -8.38
C ARG A 148 34.51 -11.76 -8.63
N GLN A 149 34.95 -12.45 -7.59
CA GLN A 149 35.86 -13.59 -7.73
C GLN A 149 35.25 -14.72 -8.58
N ILE A 150 33.95 -15.00 -8.43
CA ILE A 150 33.28 -16.01 -9.25
C ILE A 150 33.27 -15.57 -10.72
N ILE A 151 32.87 -14.32 -10.99
CA ILE A 151 32.83 -13.77 -12.37
C ILE A 151 34.24 -13.85 -13.02
N ASP A 152 35.29 -13.48 -12.29
CA ASP A 152 36.67 -13.46 -12.80
C ASP A 152 37.25 -14.85 -13.08
N THR A 153 36.79 -15.87 -12.35
CA THR A 153 37.38 -17.22 -12.41
C THR A 153 36.56 -18.23 -13.18
N ASP A 154 35.30 -17.93 -13.51
CA ASP A 154 34.40 -18.83 -14.25
C ASP A 154 34.49 -18.63 -15.77
N GLU A 155 35.64 -18.95 -16.35
CA GLU A 155 35.86 -18.88 -17.80
C GLU A 155 34.87 -19.73 -18.64
N THR A 156 34.21 -20.69 -18.03
CA THR A 156 33.29 -21.63 -18.69
C THR A 156 31.82 -21.33 -18.48
N HIS A 157 31.52 -20.28 -17.73
CA HIS A 157 30.15 -19.84 -17.37
C HIS A 157 29.29 -20.98 -16.74
N GLN A 158 29.90 -21.83 -15.92
CA GLN A 158 29.22 -22.97 -15.27
C GLN A 158 28.71 -22.61 -13.86
N ARG A 159 29.13 -21.48 -13.30
CA ARG A 159 28.73 -21.02 -11.94
C ARG A 159 27.63 -19.96 -11.97
N GLY A 160 26.91 -19.81 -13.07
CA GLY A 160 25.83 -18.82 -13.21
C GLY A 160 24.73 -19.00 -12.18
N GLU A 161 24.30 -20.25 -11.92
CA GLU A 161 23.28 -20.55 -10.91
C GLU A 161 23.74 -20.14 -9.50
N GLU A 162 25.00 -20.39 -9.16
CA GLU A 162 25.56 -19.99 -7.85
C GLU A 162 25.61 -18.45 -7.70
N LEU A 163 25.96 -17.72 -8.78
CA LEU A 163 25.93 -16.26 -8.80
C LEU A 163 24.52 -15.73 -8.56
N VAL A 164 23.55 -16.26 -9.28
CA VAL A 164 22.14 -15.84 -9.19
C VAL A 164 21.59 -16.16 -7.81
N GLU A 165 21.85 -17.35 -7.27
CA GLU A 165 21.40 -17.73 -5.93
C GLU A 165 22.00 -16.82 -4.84
N LYS A 166 23.31 -16.58 -4.85
CA LYS A 166 23.96 -15.73 -3.84
C LYS A 166 23.48 -14.28 -3.92
N CYS A 167 23.43 -13.71 -5.12
CA CYS A 167 22.94 -12.36 -5.33
C CYS A 167 21.46 -12.23 -4.96
N GLY A 168 20.61 -13.12 -5.45
CA GLY A 168 19.19 -13.15 -5.13
C GLY A 168 18.92 -13.26 -3.64
N ASN A 169 19.69 -14.10 -2.91
CA ASN A 169 19.58 -14.20 -1.46
C ASN A 169 19.94 -12.90 -0.73
N ALA A 170 20.86 -12.09 -1.25
CA ALA A 170 21.20 -10.80 -0.68
C ALA A 170 20.12 -9.74 -0.97
N LEU A 171 19.54 -9.77 -2.18
CA LEU A 171 18.57 -8.76 -2.62
C LEU A 171 17.14 -9.03 -2.14
N LYS A 172 16.76 -10.28 -1.89
CA LYS A 172 15.37 -10.70 -1.63
C LYS A 172 14.66 -10.01 -0.46
N THR A 173 15.42 -9.45 0.48
CA THR A 173 14.83 -8.70 1.61
C THR A 173 14.08 -7.46 1.12
N ALA A 174 14.61 -6.77 0.10
CA ALA A 174 13.98 -5.59 -0.51
C ALA A 174 13.30 -5.92 -1.85
N LEU A 175 13.93 -6.75 -2.67
CA LEU A 175 13.54 -7.01 -4.06
C LEU A 175 13.21 -8.51 -4.23
N ARG A 176 12.05 -8.95 -3.71
CA ARG A 176 11.68 -10.38 -3.62
C ARG A 176 11.55 -11.06 -4.98
N ASP A 177 10.85 -10.41 -5.91
CA ASP A 177 10.46 -10.97 -7.21
C ASP A 177 11.07 -10.17 -8.37
N THR A 178 12.27 -9.60 -8.18
CA THR A 178 12.93 -8.78 -9.20
C THR A 178 13.90 -9.62 -10.03
N SER A 179 13.72 -9.60 -11.33
CA SER A 179 14.70 -10.12 -12.26
C SER A 179 15.94 -9.23 -12.28
N PHE A 180 17.11 -9.86 -12.31
CA PHE A 180 18.38 -9.14 -12.39
C PHE A 180 19.40 -9.92 -13.25
N GLU A 181 20.37 -9.19 -13.75
CA GLU A 181 21.49 -9.74 -14.51
C GLU A 181 22.81 -9.30 -13.86
N LEU A 182 23.82 -10.15 -13.95
CA LEU A 182 25.17 -9.90 -13.48
C LEU A 182 26.15 -9.98 -14.63
N GLY A 183 27.08 -9.03 -14.70
CA GLY A 183 28.06 -8.97 -15.78
C GLY A 183 29.34 -8.24 -15.42
N PHE A 184 30.21 -8.11 -16.42
CA PHE A 184 31.41 -7.29 -16.38
C PHE A 184 31.61 -6.62 -17.74
N ASN A 185 31.69 -5.28 -17.75
CA ASN A 185 31.78 -4.51 -19.00
C ASN A 185 33.23 -4.21 -19.46
N GLY A 186 34.24 -4.82 -18.83
CA GLY A 186 35.66 -4.61 -19.09
C GLY A 186 36.29 -3.58 -18.15
N GLU A 187 35.52 -2.83 -17.39
CA GLU A 187 35.98 -1.84 -16.42
C GLU A 187 35.39 -2.10 -15.03
N LYS A 188 34.09 -2.24 -14.92
CA LYS A 188 33.35 -2.53 -13.67
C LYS A 188 32.43 -3.73 -13.83
N TYR A 189 32.12 -4.36 -12.71
CA TYR A 189 31.03 -5.33 -12.61
C TYR A 189 29.68 -4.62 -12.74
N GLU A 190 28.68 -5.31 -13.20
CA GLU A 190 27.36 -4.76 -13.42
C GLU A 190 26.29 -5.60 -12.73
N LEU A 191 25.41 -4.91 -11.99
CA LEU A 191 24.15 -5.43 -11.51
C LEU A 191 23.04 -4.65 -12.24
N ILE A 192 22.28 -5.35 -13.08
CA ILE A 192 21.19 -4.79 -13.85
C ILE A 192 19.89 -5.29 -13.23
N LEU A 193 19.07 -4.36 -12.70
CA LEU A 193 17.78 -4.63 -12.09
C LEU A 193 16.69 -4.37 -13.13
N SER A 194 15.98 -5.40 -13.54
CA SER A 194 14.97 -5.29 -14.59
C SER A 194 13.59 -4.95 -14.01
N PRO A 195 12.93 -3.88 -14.47
CA PRO A 195 11.53 -3.58 -14.18
C PRO A 195 10.55 -4.46 -14.97
N GLU A 196 11.02 -5.34 -15.86
CA GLU A 196 10.21 -6.24 -16.67
C GLU A 196 9.08 -5.54 -17.45
N GLY A 197 9.40 -4.39 -18.03
CA GLY A 197 8.46 -3.59 -18.81
C GLY A 197 7.43 -2.81 -17.97
N LEU A 198 7.49 -2.88 -16.63
CA LEU A 198 6.52 -2.24 -15.74
C LEU A 198 7.04 -0.92 -15.18
N ARG A 199 6.42 0.20 -15.58
CA ARG A 199 6.75 1.54 -15.06
C ARG A 199 6.65 1.63 -13.54
N SER A 200 5.72 0.92 -12.92
CA SER A 200 5.55 0.90 -11.46
C SER A 200 6.78 0.34 -10.75
N ARG A 201 7.44 -0.66 -11.33
CA ARG A 201 8.66 -1.26 -10.77
C ARG A 201 9.88 -0.34 -10.87
N LEU A 202 9.88 0.66 -11.75
CA LEU A 202 10.98 1.62 -11.82
C LEU A 202 11.17 2.39 -10.50
N PHE A 203 10.08 2.74 -9.78
CA PHE A 203 10.18 3.52 -8.55
C PHE A 203 10.97 2.81 -7.45
N PRO A 204 10.62 1.59 -7.02
CA PRO A 204 11.40 0.87 -6.01
C PRO A 204 12.82 0.53 -6.49
N LEU A 205 13.02 0.20 -7.78
CA LEU A 205 14.34 -0.13 -8.30
C LEU A 205 15.26 1.10 -8.36
N VAL A 206 14.76 2.26 -8.77
CA VAL A 206 15.51 3.53 -8.76
C VAL A 206 15.81 3.96 -7.33
N TYR A 207 14.86 3.80 -6.41
CA TYR A 207 15.13 4.04 -4.99
C TYR A 207 16.25 3.14 -4.47
N PHE A 208 16.16 1.84 -4.74
CA PHE A 208 17.17 0.86 -4.34
C PHE A 208 18.55 1.21 -4.92
N GLN A 209 18.63 1.52 -6.21
CA GLN A 209 19.87 1.95 -6.88
C GLN A 209 20.50 3.18 -6.19
N LYS A 210 19.70 4.21 -5.89
CA LYS A 210 20.19 5.46 -5.24
C LYS A 210 20.75 5.23 -3.84
N GLN A 211 20.34 4.16 -3.16
CA GLN A 211 20.81 3.81 -1.81
C GLN A 211 22.05 2.89 -1.82
N ALA A 212 22.63 2.60 -3.00
CA ALA A 212 23.82 1.76 -3.10
C ALA A 212 25.01 2.40 -2.35
N PRO A 213 25.71 1.64 -1.47
CA PRO A 213 26.85 2.14 -0.73
C PRO A 213 28.00 2.54 -1.66
N GLU A 214 28.73 3.61 -1.33
CA GLU A 214 29.90 4.05 -2.10
C GLU A 214 30.93 2.92 -2.29
N SER A 215 31.15 2.10 -1.26
CA SER A 215 32.06 0.95 -1.34
C SER A 215 31.68 -0.09 -2.39
N VAL A 216 30.38 -0.27 -2.65
CA VAL A 216 29.87 -1.12 -3.73
C VAL A 216 30.10 -0.42 -5.07
N LEU A 217 29.76 0.87 -5.16
CA LEU A 217 29.89 1.67 -6.38
C LEU A 217 31.34 1.85 -6.84
N GLU A 218 32.36 1.64 -5.98
CA GLU A 218 33.77 1.59 -6.38
C GLU A 218 34.02 0.48 -7.42
N HIS A 219 33.33 -0.64 -7.32
CA HIS A 219 33.55 -1.83 -8.13
C HIS A 219 32.40 -2.18 -9.07
N TRP A 220 31.18 -1.72 -8.75
CA TRP A 220 29.95 -2.08 -9.44
C TRP A 220 29.27 -0.88 -10.09
N ASN A 221 28.72 -1.08 -11.28
CA ASN A 221 27.68 -0.24 -11.84
C ASN A 221 26.33 -0.89 -11.51
N ILE A 222 25.41 -0.11 -10.95
CA ILE A 222 24.06 -0.57 -10.65
C ILE A 222 23.12 0.10 -11.67
N TRP A 223 22.53 -0.69 -12.54
CA TRP A 223 21.61 -0.20 -13.58
C TRP A 223 20.17 -0.56 -13.26
N VAL A 224 19.27 0.35 -13.54
CA VAL A 224 17.83 0.07 -13.57
C VAL A 224 17.39 -0.02 -15.03
N GLY A 225 16.96 -1.21 -15.42
CA GLY A 225 16.69 -1.57 -16.81
C GLY A 225 17.94 -1.94 -17.61
N ARG A 226 17.74 -2.83 -18.55
CA ARG A 226 18.77 -3.25 -19.52
C ARG A 226 19.20 -2.07 -20.36
N GLN A 227 20.51 -1.95 -20.55
CA GLN A 227 21.10 -0.89 -21.38
C GLN A 227 21.14 -1.33 -22.86
N PRO A 228 21.03 -0.40 -23.82
CA PRO A 228 21.18 -0.74 -25.23
C PRO A 228 22.53 -1.45 -25.49
N CYS A 229 22.49 -2.57 -26.20
CA CYS A 229 23.66 -3.37 -26.51
C CYS A 229 23.76 -3.63 -28.03
N GLU A 230 24.68 -2.96 -28.70
CA GLU A 230 24.90 -3.17 -30.13
C GLU A 230 25.39 -4.59 -30.41
N GLY A 231 24.76 -5.26 -31.40
CA GLY A 231 25.14 -6.60 -31.81
C GLY A 231 24.69 -7.71 -30.84
N PHE A 232 23.79 -7.40 -29.92
CA PHE A 232 23.21 -8.39 -29.01
C PHE A 232 22.57 -9.54 -29.79
N GLU A 233 22.86 -10.75 -29.34
CA GLU A 233 22.37 -12.01 -29.92
C GLU A 233 21.68 -12.84 -28.86
N LEU A 234 20.38 -13.08 -29.08
CA LEU A 234 19.59 -13.94 -28.21
C LEU A 234 19.58 -15.36 -28.71
N ARG A 235 19.80 -16.33 -27.80
CA ARG A 235 19.66 -17.75 -28.10
C ARG A 235 18.34 -18.28 -27.58
N ALA A 236 17.47 -18.71 -28.48
CA ALA A 236 16.21 -19.40 -28.20
C ALA A 236 16.30 -20.87 -28.59
N GLY A 237 16.85 -21.69 -27.71
CA GLY A 237 17.21 -23.08 -28.00
C GLY A 237 18.41 -23.18 -28.98
N GLU A 238 18.21 -23.76 -30.17
CA GLU A 238 19.21 -23.83 -31.24
C GLU A 238 19.18 -22.61 -32.18
N ILE A 239 18.24 -21.68 -31.98
CA ILE A 239 18.04 -20.53 -32.86
C ILE A 239 18.74 -19.32 -32.26
N GLU A 240 19.57 -18.66 -33.05
CA GLU A 240 20.20 -17.39 -32.75
C GLU A 240 19.47 -16.26 -33.50
N VAL A 241 19.01 -15.27 -32.74
CA VAL A 241 18.21 -14.14 -33.26
C VAL A 241 18.83 -12.82 -32.84
N ARG A 242 18.89 -11.86 -33.76
CA ARG A 242 19.36 -10.49 -33.57
C ARG A 242 18.29 -9.49 -33.99
N ALA A 243 18.42 -8.23 -33.60
CA ALA A 243 17.53 -7.17 -34.03
C ALA A 243 17.46 -7.03 -35.58
N ASP A 244 18.56 -7.35 -36.30
CA ASP A 244 18.61 -7.38 -37.77
C ASP A 244 17.79 -8.49 -38.42
N ASP A 245 17.41 -9.51 -37.67
CA ASP A 245 16.56 -10.60 -38.16
C ASP A 245 15.06 -10.31 -38.04
N VAL A 246 14.70 -9.20 -37.37
CA VAL A 246 13.31 -8.85 -37.07
C VAL A 246 12.84 -7.70 -37.94
N GLN A 247 11.81 -7.97 -38.74
CA GLN A 247 11.08 -6.95 -39.49
C GLN A 247 10.10 -6.22 -38.57
N MET A 248 10.02 -4.90 -38.69
CA MET A 248 9.25 -4.02 -37.86
C MET A 248 8.40 -3.07 -38.70
N TRP A 249 7.14 -2.88 -38.29
CA TRP A 249 6.25 -1.81 -38.72
C TRP A 249 5.86 -1.03 -37.46
N ALA A 250 6.03 0.28 -37.48
CA ALA A 250 5.77 1.14 -36.34
C ALA A 250 4.73 2.21 -36.70
N GLU A 251 3.76 2.42 -35.81
CA GLU A 251 2.74 3.45 -35.91
C GLU A 251 2.83 4.36 -34.67
N GLU A 252 2.90 5.67 -34.89
CA GLU A 252 2.88 6.64 -33.80
C GLU A 252 1.46 6.71 -33.19
N THR A 253 1.40 6.67 -31.86
CA THR A 253 0.16 6.82 -31.08
C THR A 253 -0.10 8.30 -30.78
N GLU A 254 -1.32 8.63 -30.31
CA GLU A 254 -1.68 10.00 -29.89
C GLU A 254 -0.81 10.50 -28.71
N ASP A 255 -0.26 9.58 -27.90
CA ASP A 255 0.58 9.89 -26.75
C ASP A 255 2.08 10.00 -27.09
N HIS A 256 2.44 10.14 -28.36
CA HIS A 256 3.83 10.18 -28.84
C HIS A 256 4.64 8.92 -28.46
N GLN A 257 3.99 7.77 -28.41
CA GLN A 257 4.61 6.46 -28.32
C GLN A 257 4.55 5.75 -29.67
N VAL A 258 5.16 4.59 -29.79
CA VAL A 258 5.07 3.74 -30.97
C VAL A 258 4.38 2.42 -30.64
N SER A 259 3.41 2.03 -31.44
CA SER A 259 2.90 0.67 -31.47
C SER A 259 3.64 -0.11 -32.55
N LEU A 260 4.18 -1.28 -32.22
CA LEU A 260 5.01 -2.07 -33.11
C LEU A 260 4.28 -3.32 -33.59
N VAL A 261 4.53 -3.71 -34.84
CA VAL A 261 4.23 -5.05 -35.34
C VAL A 261 5.56 -5.69 -35.73
N LEU A 262 5.84 -6.86 -35.14
CA LEU A 262 7.11 -7.55 -35.32
C LEU A 262 6.93 -8.89 -36.06
N TYR A 263 7.85 -9.18 -36.96
CA TYR A 263 7.93 -10.48 -37.66
C TYR A 263 9.37 -10.96 -37.70
N CYS A 264 9.60 -12.19 -37.28
CA CYS A 264 10.89 -12.86 -37.40
C CYS A 264 10.72 -14.23 -38.00
N GLU A 265 11.30 -14.45 -39.22
CA GLU A 265 11.22 -15.74 -39.92
C GLU A 265 11.80 -16.89 -39.09
N LYS A 266 12.92 -16.63 -38.38
CA LYS A 266 13.60 -17.61 -37.53
C LYS A 266 12.74 -18.08 -36.34
N LEU A 267 11.87 -17.24 -35.82
CA LEU A 267 11.00 -17.53 -34.68
C LEU A 267 9.63 -18.10 -35.08
N THR A 268 9.27 -18.07 -36.37
CA THR A 268 7.97 -18.58 -36.86
C THR A 268 7.71 -20.06 -36.51
N PRO A 269 8.69 -20.98 -36.52
CA PRO A 269 8.47 -22.36 -36.08
C PRO A 269 8.07 -22.44 -34.60
N ILE A 270 8.74 -21.67 -33.73
CA ILE A 270 8.50 -21.64 -32.28
C ILE A 270 7.14 -20.99 -31.97
N LEU A 271 6.73 -19.94 -32.71
CA LEU A 271 5.47 -19.24 -32.52
C LEU A 271 4.24 -20.15 -32.54
N LYS A 272 4.30 -21.28 -33.24
CA LYS A 272 3.22 -22.26 -33.32
C LYS A 272 3.16 -23.19 -32.11
N GLU A 273 4.28 -23.39 -31.44
CA GLU A 273 4.45 -24.32 -30.34
C GLU A 273 4.39 -23.61 -28.98
N ASP A 274 5.01 -22.44 -28.90
CA ASP A 274 5.19 -21.64 -27.65
C ASP A 274 5.18 -20.16 -27.99
N THR A 275 4.01 -19.55 -27.96
CA THR A 275 3.81 -18.13 -28.24
C THR A 275 4.52 -17.25 -27.23
N ASP A 276 4.48 -17.60 -25.95
CA ASP A 276 5.03 -16.80 -24.85
C ASP A 276 6.55 -16.67 -24.96
N LYS A 277 7.21 -17.75 -25.37
CA LYS A 277 8.65 -17.74 -25.60
C LYS A 277 9.06 -16.79 -26.74
N VAL A 278 8.24 -16.69 -27.78
CA VAL A 278 8.50 -15.73 -28.89
C VAL A 278 8.27 -14.30 -28.45
N TRP A 279 7.20 -14.06 -27.69
CA TRP A 279 6.94 -12.74 -27.10
C TRP A 279 8.08 -12.30 -26.19
N TRP A 280 8.54 -13.17 -25.29
CA TRP A 280 9.68 -12.92 -24.43
C TRP A 280 10.95 -12.61 -25.24
N ALA A 281 11.25 -13.40 -26.26
CA ALA A 281 12.44 -13.21 -27.10
C ALA A 281 12.42 -11.85 -27.83
N LEU A 282 11.26 -11.45 -28.38
CA LEU A 282 11.11 -10.18 -29.07
C LEU A 282 11.13 -8.99 -28.09
N SER A 283 10.53 -9.13 -26.91
CA SER A 283 10.63 -8.12 -25.84
C SER A 283 12.09 -7.88 -25.46
N MET A 284 12.86 -8.94 -25.20
CA MET A 284 14.29 -8.84 -24.92
C MET A 284 15.07 -8.14 -26.02
N LEU A 285 14.76 -8.41 -27.30
CA LEU A 285 15.42 -7.73 -28.42
C LEU A 285 15.06 -6.24 -28.51
N VAL A 286 13.80 -5.89 -28.22
CA VAL A 286 13.40 -4.47 -28.12
C VAL A 286 14.18 -3.78 -27.00
N ASP A 287 14.21 -4.38 -25.78
CA ASP A 287 14.94 -3.83 -24.64
C ASP A 287 16.44 -3.66 -24.93
N GLN A 288 17.06 -4.64 -25.56
CA GLN A 288 18.47 -4.56 -25.92
C GLN A 288 18.76 -3.59 -27.09
N THR A 289 17.75 -3.26 -27.87
CA THR A 289 17.93 -2.31 -28.99
C THR A 289 17.85 -0.86 -28.54
N ILE A 290 16.90 -0.50 -27.67
CA ILE A 290 16.67 0.89 -27.25
C ILE A 290 16.90 1.15 -25.76
N GLY A 291 17.15 0.11 -24.98
CA GLY A 291 17.17 0.14 -23.52
C GLY A 291 15.76 -0.05 -22.92
N GLU A 292 15.68 -0.80 -21.82
CA GLU A 292 14.41 -1.16 -21.21
C GLU A 292 13.64 0.06 -20.69
N VAL A 293 14.32 1.08 -20.17
CA VAL A 293 13.68 2.35 -19.75
C VAL A 293 13.07 3.08 -20.94
N SER A 294 13.76 3.08 -22.09
CA SER A 294 13.22 3.66 -23.32
C SER A 294 12.05 2.85 -23.90
N ALA A 295 12.10 1.53 -23.78
CA ALA A 295 11.00 0.66 -24.16
C ALA A 295 9.74 0.97 -23.34
N ILE A 296 9.85 1.10 -22.02
CA ILE A 296 8.76 1.52 -21.14
C ILE A 296 8.26 2.92 -21.50
N ALA A 297 9.14 3.84 -21.88
CA ALA A 297 8.78 5.21 -22.17
C ALA A 297 8.06 5.35 -23.53
N PHE A 298 8.53 4.65 -24.55
CA PHE A 298 8.20 4.95 -25.95
C PHE A 298 7.46 3.83 -26.69
N VAL A 299 7.45 2.59 -26.19
CA VAL A 299 6.74 1.49 -26.84
C VAL A 299 5.41 1.24 -26.14
N ALA A 300 4.31 1.60 -26.76
CA ALA A 300 2.96 1.36 -26.24
C ALA A 300 2.62 -0.14 -26.16
N GLY A 301 3.23 -0.92 -27.04
CA GLY A 301 3.08 -2.37 -27.13
C GLY A 301 3.53 -2.88 -28.51
N PHE A 302 3.55 -4.18 -28.67
CA PHE A 302 3.81 -4.78 -29.97
C PHE A 302 2.96 -6.03 -30.21
N ASP A 303 2.68 -6.30 -31.48
CA ASP A 303 2.06 -7.53 -31.96
C ASP A 303 3.07 -8.40 -32.69
N VAL A 304 2.91 -9.72 -32.60
CA VAL A 304 3.77 -10.70 -33.27
C VAL A 304 3.02 -11.33 -34.41
N TYR A 305 3.57 -11.21 -35.63
CA TYR A 305 2.95 -11.74 -36.81
C TYR A 305 3.65 -13.05 -37.27
N ALA A 306 2.85 -14.02 -37.75
CA ALA A 306 3.33 -15.26 -38.30
C ALA A 306 3.81 -15.15 -39.78
N GLN A 307 3.52 -14.03 -40.43
CA GLN A 307 3.90 -13.70 -41.80
C GLN A 307 4.18 -12.20 -41.92
N PRO A 308 5.10 -11.78 -42.82
CA PRO A 308 5.37 -10.37 -43.01
C PRO A 308 4.15 -9.65 -43.61
N LYS A 309 4.04 -8.33 -43.34
CA LYS A 309 3.05 -7.47 -44.02
C LYS A 309 3.47 -7.22 -45.47
N ASP A 310 2.52 -6.91 -46.35
CA ASP A 310 2.76 -6.52 -47.74
C ASP A 310 3.40 -5.12 -47.89
N GLU A 311 3.60 -4.39 -46.79
CA GLU A 311 4.18 -3.08 -46.74
C GLU A 311 5.70 -3.14 -46.50
N PRO A 312 6.46 -2.11 -46.93
CA PRO A 312 7.90 -2.06 -46.66
C PRO A 312 8.17 -2.08 -45.14
N ALA A 313 9.00 -3.03 -44.69
CA ALA A 313 9.43 -3.14 -43.31
C ALA A 313 10.71 -2.33 -43.08
N LYS A 314 10.90 -1.87 -41.84
CA LYS A 314 12.22 -1.54 -41.27
C LYS A 314 12.74 -2.75 -40.48
N LEU A 315 14.02 -2.73 -40.13
CA LEU A 315 14.57 -3.72 -39.19
C LEU A 315 14.41 -3.17 -37.76
N LEU A 316 14.27 -4.07 -36.79
CA LEU A 316 14.20 -3.68 -35.38
C LEU A 316 15.45 -2.89 -34.94
N SER A 317 16.63 -3.22 -35.49
CA SER A 317 17.87 -2.47 -35.27
C SER A 317 17.81 -0.99 -35.72
N GLU A 318 16.83 -0.59 -36.55
CA GLU A 318 16.59 0.79 -36.97
C GLU A 318 15.60 1.56 -36.03
N LEU A 319 15.12 0.91 -34.96
CA LEU A 319 14.20 1.53 -33.99
C LEU A 319 14.79 2.79 -33.30
N PRO A 320 16.08 2.81 -32.89
CA PRO A 320 16.69 4.00 -32.30
C PRO A 320 16.62 5.22 -33.23
N GLU A 321 16.96 5.06 -34.53
CA GLU A 321 16.92 6.13 -35.52
C GLU A 321 15.48 6.57 -35.80
N LEU A 322 14.53 5.63 -35.78
CA LEU A 322 13.10 5.94 -35.94
C LEU A 322 12.63 6.85 -34.81
N LEU A 323 12.87 6.47 -33.54
CA LEU A 323 12.50 7.28 -32.36
C LEU A 323 13.17 8.66 -32.40
N GLN A 324 14.44 8.73 -32.76
CA GLN A 324 15.16 10.00 -32.92
C GLN A 324 14.54 10.88 -34.01
N SER A 325 14.08 10.30 -35.13
CA SER A 325 13.39 11.02 -36.19
C SER A 325 12.05 11.62 -35.77
N MET A 326 11.43 11.06 -34.72
CA MET A 326 10.22 11.58 -34.07
C MET A 326 10.54 12.61 -32.98
N GLY A 327 11.82 12.94 -32.76
CA GLY A 327 12.27 13.88 -31.73
C GLY A 327 12.38 13.25 -30.33
N LEU A 328 12.32 11.93 -30.21
CA LEU A 328 12.44 11.20 -28.96
C LEU A 328 13.91 10.81 -28.71
N SER A 329 14.40 11.14 -27.53
CA SER A 329 15.78 10.80 -27.09
C SER A 329 15.73 9.59 -26.15
N LEU A 330 16.59 8.60 -26.40
CA LEU A 330 16.64 7.40 -25.58
C LEU A 330 17.02 7.72 -24.13
N TRP A 331 16.30 7.12 -23.19
CA TRP A 331 16.58 7.18 -21.77
C TRP A 331 17.55 6.06 -21.37
N ARG A 332 18.62 6.42 -20.67
CA ARG A 332 19.58 5.45 -20.13
C ARG A 332 19.48 5.29 -18.63
N ASP A 333 19.02 6.33 -17.95
CA ASP A 333 18.88 6.35 -16.50
C ASP A 333 17.40 6.39 -16.10
N GLY A 334 17.01 5.43 -15.27
CA GLY A 334 15.62 5.33 -14.80
C GLY A 334 15.21 6.51 -13.91
N SER A 335 16.14 7.09 -13.15
CA SER A 335 15.88 8.27 -12.33
C SER A 335 15.60 9.51 -13.19
N ASP A 336 16.45 9.76 -14.20
CA ASP A 336 16.26 10.89 -15.10
C ASP A 336 14.92 10.78 -15.84
N TYR A 337 14.55 9.57 -16.27
CA TYR A 337 13.25 9.33 -16.88
C TYR A 337 12.10 9.64 -15.91
N LEU A 338 12.12 9.09 -14.70
CA LEU A 338 11.05 9.31 -13.73
C LEU A 338 10.94 10.78 -13.33
N GLU A 339 12.06 11.51 -13.21
CA GLU A 339 12.06 12.93 -12.86
C GLU A 339 11.43 13.81 -13.93
N ASN A 340 11.53 13.41 -15.21
CA ASN A 340 11.04 14.18 -16.34
C ASN A 340 9.74 13.67 -16.95
N SER A 341 9.11 12.63 -16.41
CA SER A 341 7.98 11.92 -17.01
C SER A 341 6.65 12.21 -16.33
N TYR A 342 6.33 13.49 -16.08
CA TYR A 342 5.00 13.88 -15.61
C TYR A 342 3.97 13.80 -16.75
N LEU A 343 2.82 13.19 -16.43
CA LEU A 343 1.63 13.21 -17.27
C LEU A 343 0.61 14.12 -16.62
N ALA A 344 0.21 15.17 -17.34
CA ALA A 344 -0.92 16.01 -16.94
C ALA A 344 -2.23 15.32 -17.34
N TYR A 345 -3.26 15.49 -16.51
CA TYR A 345 -4.59 14.96 -16.78
C TYR A 345 -5.69 15.95 -16.37
N GLU A 346 -6.81 15.86 -17.06
CA GLU A 346 -8.04 16.58 -16.75
C GLU A 346 -9.17 15.56 -16.57
N LEU A 347 -10.05 15.79 -15.60
CA LEU A 347 -11.17 14.92 -15.26
C LEU A 347 -12.46 15.74 -15.18
N GLU A 348 -13.59 15.09 -15.35
CA GLU A 348 -14.90 15.64 -15.01
C GLU A 348 -15.12 15.45 -13.49
N PRO A 349 -15.11 16.55 -12.68
CA PRO A 349 -15.21 16.43 -11.24
C PRO A 349 -16.63 16.09 -10.80
N VAL A 350 -16.74 15.30 -9.74
CA VAL A 350 -18.02 15.08 -9.04
C VAL A 350 -18.30 16.29 -8.15
N GLU A 351 -19.47 16.93 -8.34
CA GLU A 351 -19.89 18.14 -7.60
C GLU A 351 -20.55 17.83 -6.23
N ASP A 352 -20.36 16.64 -5.70
CA ASP A 352 -20.85 16.23 -4.38
C ASP A 352 -19.71 16.32 -3.37
N PRO A 353 -19.79 17.21 -2.34
CA PRO A 353 -18.76 17.31 -1.31
C PRO A 353 -18.65 16.09 -0.41
N GLU A 354 -19.65 15.21 -0.37
CA GLU A 354 -19.65 13.95 0.38
C GLU A 354 -19.14 12.75 -0.45
N ALA A 355 -18.77 13.00 -1.72
CA ALA A 355 -18.17 11.95 -2.55
C ALA A 355 -16.79 11.53 -2.01
N ASP A 356 -16.35 10.32 -2.37
CA ASP A 356 -15.01 9.85 -2.03
C ASP A 356 -13.95 10.89 -2.46
N TRP A 357 -12.90 11.01 -1.66
CA TRP A 357 -11.76 11.89 -1.94
C TRP A 357 -11.25 11.70 -3.38
N ARG A 358 -10.75 12.77 -4.00
CA ARG A 358 -10.24 12.84 -5.38
C ARG A 358 -11.29 12.72 -6.50
N LEU A 359 -12.54 12.37 -6.23
CA LEU A 359 -13.58 12.41 -7.27
C LEU A 359 -13.96 13.86 -7.64
N ASP A 360 -13.62 14.84 -6.79
CA ASP A 360 -13.77 16.27 -7.05
C ASP A 360 -12.65 16.87 -7.94
N VAL A 361 -11.63 16.07 -8.32
CA VAL A 361 -10.47 16.54 -9.10
C VAL A 361 -10.89 16.91 -10.52
N TYR A 362 -10.50 18.10 -10.98
CA TYR A 362 -10.65 18.52 -12.36
C TYR A 362 -9.32 18.61 -13.12
N THR A 363 -8.18 18.78 -12.43
CA THR A 363 -6.86 18.80 -13.08
C THR A 363 -5.77 18.28 -12.14
N GLY A 364 -4.76 17.63 -12.71
CA GLY A 364 -3.62 17.15 -11.96
C GLY A 364 -2.46 16.74 -12.85
N SER A 365 -1.37 16.34 -12.22
CA SER A 365 -0.23 15.71 -12.89
C SER A 365 0.31 14.57 -12.03
N CYS A 366 0.77 13.50 -12.67
CA CYS A 366 1.29 12.33 -11.96
C CYS A 366 2.40 11.65 -12.74
N ARG A 367 3.43 11.17 -12.05
CA ARG A 367 4.50 10.32 -12.62
C ARG A 367 4.06 8.86 -12.75
N LEU A 368 3.06 8.42 -11.99
CA LEU A 368 2.56 7.05 -11.97
C LEU A 368 1.04 7.00 -12.18
N PRO A 369 0.55 7.21 -13.42
CA PRO A 369 -0.88 7.32 -13.72
C PRO A 369 -1.71 6.11 -13.36
N VAL A 370 -1.11 4.91 -13.30
CA VAL A 370 -1.81 3.67 -12.93
C VAL A 370 -2.45 3.78 -11.54
N LEU A 371 -1.78 4.43 -10.56
CA LEU A 371 -2.36 4.64 -9.23
C LEU A 371 -3.63 5.52 -9.28
N ILE A 372 -3.61 6.54 -10.13
CA ILE A 372 -4.78 7.41 -10.31
C ILE A 372 -5.93 6.62 -10.96
N ASN A 373 -5.63 5.87 -12.02
CA ASN A 373 -6.63 5.05 -12.72
C ASN A 373 -7.21 3.97 -11.81
N ASP A 374 -6.38 3.27 -11.04
CA ASP A 374 -6.82 2.23 -10.11
C ASP A 374 -7.73 2.85 -9.02
N TYR A 375 -7.34 3.99 -8.46
CA TYR A 375 -8.18 4.70 -7.49
C TYR A 375 -9.54 5.10 -8.10
N LEU A 376 -9.58 5.71 -9.28
CA LEU A 376 -10.80 6.15 -9.94
C LEU A 376 -11.72 4.96 -10.31
N THR A 377 -11.15 3.82 -10.63
CA THR A 377 -11.88 2.58 -10.96
C THR A 377 -12.12 1.67 -9.77
N ALA A 378 -11.83 2.12 -8.56
CA ALA A 378 -11.93 1.35 -7.31
C ALA A 378 -11.15 0.02 -7.35
N ARG A 379 -9.99 0.00 -8.00
CA ARG A 379 -9.02 -1.09 -7.96
C ARG A 379 -7.89 -0.73 -7.01
N SER A 380 -7.20 -1.75 -6.50
CA SER A 380 -6.08 -1.59 -5.56
C SER A 380 -4.89 -2.48 -5.89
N ASP A 381 -4.85 -3.06 -7.10
CA ASP A 381 -3.84 -4.04 -7.47
C ASP A 381 -2.42 -3.48 -7.33
N MET A 382 -2.20 -2.25 -7.84
CA MET A 382 -0.89 -1.62 -7.78
C MET A 382 -0.46 -1.25 -6.36
N VAL A 383 -1.38 -0.71 -5.56
CA VAL A 383 -1.05 -0.34 -4.17
C VAL A 383 -0.84 -1.57 -3.29
N ASP A 384 -1.51 -2.68 -3.58
CA ASP A 384 -1.31 -3.96 -2.88
C ASP A 384 0.08 -4.56 -3.18
N GLU A 385 0.55 -4.47 -4.44
CA GLU A 385 1.92 -4.88 -4.79
C GLU A 385 2.98 -4.06 -4.03
N TYR A 386 2.79 -2.76 -3.91
CA TYR A 386 3.67 -1.91 -3.13
C TYR A 386 3.62 -2.24 -1.64
N HIS A 387 2.41 -2.47 -1.10
CA HIS A 387 2.22 -2.81 0.31
C HIS A 387 2.98 -4.09 0.71
N LYS A 388 2.94 -5.13 -0.12
CA LYS A 388 3.67 -6.38 0.03
C LYS A 388 5.18 -6.16 0.23
N ASP A 389 5.75 -5.15 -0.40
CA ASP A 389 7.17 -4.81 -0.30
C ASP A 389 7.50 -3.80 0.81
N GLY A 390 6.52 -3.39 1.60
CA GLY A 390 6.70 -2.41 2.68
C GLY A 390 6.72 -0.96 2.17
N ILE A 391 6.10 -0.72 1.01
CA ILE A 391 5.96 0.58 0.36
C ILE A 391 4.53 1.06 0.56
N ALA A 392 4.35 2.30 1.04
CA ALA A 392 3.04 2.93 1.09
C ALA A 392 2.92 3.95 -0.05
N ALA A 393 1.82 3.89 -0.80
CA ALA A 393 1.46 4.92 -1.77
C ALA A 393 0.16 5.59 -1.35
N GLY A 394 0.14 6.91 -1.36
CA GLY A 394 -1.02 7.68 -0.90
C GLY A 394 -0.93 9.15 -1.30
N PHE A 395 -1.86 9.90 -0.78
CA PHE A 395 -1.90 11.34 -0.96
C PHE A 395 -2.25 12.06 0.33
N LEU A 396 -1.74 13.28 0.46
CA LEU A 396 -2.21 14.25 1.45
C LEU A 396 -3.31 15.07 0.81
N LEU A 397 -4.35 15.37 1.58
CA LEU A 397 -5.43 16.23 1.13
C LEU A 397 -5.67 17.35 2.15
N TYR A 398 -6.08 18.51 1.63
CA TYR A 398 -6.38 19.70 2.41
C TYR A 398 -7.46 20.54 1.70
N PRO A 399 -8.33 21.24 2.46
CA PRO A 399 -9.42 22.01 1.88
C PRO A 399 -8.94 23.25 1.15
N LEU A 400 -9.64 23.62 0.07
CA LEU A 400 -9.36 24.81 -0.74
C LEU A 400 -10.22 26.02 -0.38
N SER A 401 -11.11 25.93 0.61
CA SER A 401 -12.02 27.00 1.02
C SER A 401 -11.31 28.24 1.55
N GLY A 402 -10.11 28.08 2.14
CA GLY A 402 -9.28 29.19 2.63
C GLY A 402 -8.52 29.95 1.54
N PHE A 403 -8.43 29.41 0.32
CA PHE A 403 -7.70 30.02 -0.78
C PHE A 403 -8.67 30.86 -1.64
N THR A 404 -8.57 32.20 -1.53
CA THR A 404 -9.49 33.15 -2.19
C THR A 404 -8.73 34.26 -2.93
N GLY A 405 -9.43 35.03 -3.76
CA GLY A 405 -8.88 36.19 -4.46
C GLY A 405 -8.29 35.91 -5.84
N GLU A 406 -7.68 36.93 -6.45
CA GLU A 406 -7.17 36.87 -7.83
C GLU A 406 -5.96 35.94 -7.98
N GLU A 407 -5.16 35.74 -6.93
CA GLU A 407 -3.97 34.87 -6.94
C GLU A 407 -4.25 33.47 -6.38
N ARG A 408 -5.52 33.05 -6.27
CA ARG A 408 -5.93 31.75 -5.69
C ARG A 408 -5.14 30.57 -6.22
N VAL A 409 -5.00 30.48 -7.54
CA VAL A 409 -4.28 29.34 -8.19
C VAL A 409 -2.82 29.31 -7.74
N LYS A 410 -2.15 30.46 -7.75
CA LYS A 410 -0.75 30.55 -7.30
C LYS A 410 -0.62 30.20 -5.82
N ALA A 411 -1.52 30.69 -4.97
CA ALA A 411 -1.49 30.37 -3.54
C ALA A 411 -1.66 28.86 -3.27
N ILE A 412 -2.50 28.17 -4.03
CA ILE A 412 -2.66 26.71 -3.93
C ILE A 412 -1.38 25.99 -4.36
N LEU A 413 -0.75 26.41 -5.44
CA LEU A 413 0.51 25.82 -5.91
C LEU A 413 1.66 26.08 -4.94
N ASP A 414 1.82 27.33 -4.48
CA ASP A 414 2.83 27.72 -3.50
C ASP A 414 2.65 26.94 -2.17
N PHE A 415 1.42 26.73 -1.72
CA PHE A 415 1.13 25.92 -0.52
C PHE A 415 1.57 24.47 -0.73
N ARG A 416 1.26 23.88 -1.86
CA ARG A 416 1.66 22.49 -2.20
C ARG A 416 3.17 22.34 -2.25
N ASP A 417 3.86 23.31 -2.86
CA ASP A 417 5.32 23.32 -2.91
C ASP A 417 5.95 23.48 -1.53
N ASN A 418 5.41 24.37 -0.68
CA ASN A 418 5.87 24.53 0.70
C ASN A 418 5.65 23.27 1.54
N LEU A 419 4.52 22.58 1.38
CA LEU A 419 4.25 21.30 2.04
C LEU A 419 5.26 20.24 1.61
N ARG A 420 5.51 20.10 0.30
CA ARG A 420 6.51 19.20 -0.25
C ARG A 420 7.90 19.48 0.33
N ASP A 421 8.33 20.73 0.30
CA ASP A 421 9.65 21.15 0.76
C ASP A 421 9.81 20.96 2.28
N ALA A 422 8.74 21.15 3.05
CA ALA A 422 8.74 20.86 4.49
C ALA A 422 8.92 19.35 4.76
N ILE A 423 8.20 18.50 4.04
CA ILE A 423 8.35 17.05 4.20
C ILE A 423 9.76 16.59 3.81
N LEU A 424 10.32 17.07 2.69
CA LEU A 424 11.70 16.74 2.29
C LEU A 424 12.73 17.18 3.33
N ARG A 425 12.55 18.35 3.91
CA ARG A 425 13.46 18.88 4.93
C ARG A 425 13.40 18.07 6.23
N ASP A 426 12.21 17.67 6.68
CA ASP A 426 11.99 17.13 8.04
C ASP A 426 11.98 15.59 8.07
N ALA A 427 11.49 14.92 7.01
CA ALA A 427 11.54 13.46 6.87
C ALA A 427 12.79 12.94 6.14
N GLY A 428 13.41 13.78 5.29
CA GLY A 428 14.53 13.42 4.42
C GLY A 428 14.10 12.98 3.03
N GLU A 429 14.95 13.23 2.03
CA GLU A 429 14.71 12.85 0.63
C GLU A 429 14.59 11.33 0.45
N GLU A 430 15.23 10.56 1.32
CA GLU A 430 15.19 9.10 1.33
C GLU A 430 13.91 8.52 1.93
N ALA A 431 13.02 9.33 2.51
CA ALA A 431 11.76 8.85 3.09
C ALA A 431 10.59 8.84 2.08
N VAL A 432 10.69 9.64 1.01
CA VAL A 432 9.55 9.91 0.12
C VAL A 432 9.95 10.18 -1.33
N THR A 433 9.11 9.76 -2.25
CA THR A 433 9.15 10.19 -3.65
C THR A 433 7.79 10.79 -4.01
N PHE A 434 7.76 12.09 -4.32
CA PHE A 434 6.55 12.75 -4.75
C PHE A 434 6.19 12.36 -6.18
N LEU A 435 4.93 12.00 -6.40
CA LEU A 435 4.41 11.58 -7.70
C LEU A 435 3.79 12.73 -8.50
N GLY A 436 3.33 13.76 -7.80
CA GLY A 436 2.64 14.88 -8.39
C GLY A 436 1.57 15.44 -7.44
N GLY A 437 0.48 15.89 -8.00
CA GLY A 437 -0.64 16.39 -7.22
C GLY A 437 -1.81 16.83 -8.10
N ALA A 438 -2.93 17.12 -7.46
CA ALA A 438 -4.15 17.49 -8.14
C ALA A 438 -4.86 18.66 -7.46
N THR A 439 -5.76 19.29 -8.19
CA THR A 439 -6.64 20.34 -7.69
C THR A 439 -8.08 19.92 -7.99
N GLY A 440 -8.85 19.80 -6.92
CA GLY A 440 -10.27 19.51 -6.97
C GLY A 440 -11.14 20.76 -6.80
N LEU A 441 -12.44 20.54 -6.78
CA LEU A 441 -13.42 21.59 -6.46
C LEU A 441 -13.30 22.02 -5.00
N TYR A 442 -13.09 21.05 -4.11
CA TYR A 442 -13.09 21.22 -2.66
C TYR A 442 -11.72 21.07 -2.03
N CYS A 443 -10.89 20.15 -2.54
CA CYS A 443 -9.60 19.81 -1.95
C CYS A 443 -8.42 19.93 -2.91
N GLY A 444 -7.25 20.24 -2.35
CA GLY A 444 -5.95 20.08 -2.98
C GLY A 444 -5.30 18.77 -2.54
N TYR A 445 -4.50 18.18 -3.44
CA TYR A 445 -3.90 16.86 -3.26
C TYR A 445 -2.40 16.90 -3.56
N LEU A 446 -1.60 16.20 -2.73
CA LEU A 446 -0.17 15.97 -2.96
C LEU A 446 0.09 14.46 -2.94
N ASP A 447 0.50 13.90 -4.06
CA ASP A 447 0.63 12.46 -4.30
C ASP A 447 2.06 11.99 -4.06
N PHE A 448 2.24 10.84 -3.38
CA PHE A 448 3.56 10.33 -3.05
C PHE A 448 3.63 8.81 -2.88
N ILE A 449 4.85 8.29 -2.99
CA ILE A 449 5.28 6.99 -2.48
C ILE A 449 6.12 7.26 -1.24
N ALA A 450 5.79 6.62 -0.12
CA ALA A 450 6.57 6.67 1.11
C ALA A 450 7.39 5.39 1.26
N TRP A 451 8.70 5.56 1.36
CA TRP A 451 9.65 4.53 1.74
C TRP A 451 9.73 4.37 3.26
N ASP A 452 9.34 5.44 3.98
CA ASP A 452 9.20 5.53 5.43
C ASP A 452 7.96 6.37 5.76
N LEU A 453 6.78 5.73 5.76
CA LEU A 453 5.50 6.43 5.95
C LEU A 453 5.40 7.18 7.29
N PRO A 454 5.80 6.62 8.45
CA PRO A 454 5.78 7.34 9.71
C PRO A 454 6.55 8.65 9.69
N ALA A 455 7.74 8.68 9.09
CA ALA A 455 8.55 9.90 8.96
C ALA A 455 7.83 10.96 8.10
N VAL A 456 7.25 10.54 6.97
CA VAL A 456 6.50 11.43 6.07
C VAL A 456 5.29 12.03 6.76
N LEU A 457 4.49 11.20 7.45
CA LEU A 457 3.28 11.68 8.12
C LEU A 457 3.58 12.59 9.31
N THR A 458 4.65 12.31 10.07
CA THR A 458 5.10 13.20 11.16
C THR A 458 5.48 14.58 10.63
N ALA A 459 6.23 14.64 9.53
CA ALA A 459 6.61 15.91 8.91
C ALA A 459 5.41 16.66 8.32
N ALA A 460 4.48 15.93 7.68
CA ALA A 460 3.26 16.52 7.13
C ALA A 460 2.35 17.07 8.24
N GLN A 461 2.17 16.32 9.33
CA GLN A 461 1.40 16.76 10.50
C GLN A 461 1.97 18.05 11.08
N ALA A 462 3.27 18.11 11.33
CA ALA A 462 3.92 19.32 11.86
C ALA A 462 3.72 20.55 10.94
N PHE A 463 3.72 20.34 9.61
CA PHE A 463 3.42 21.41 8.66
C PHE A 463 1.96 21.88 8.76
N PHE A 464 1.01 20.96 8.81
CA PHE A 464 -0.41 21.28 8.89
C PHE A 464 -0.80 21.93 10.23
N GLU A 465 -0.21 21.51 11.35
CA GLU A 465 -0.40 22.13 12.66
C GLU A 465 0.04 23.59 12.68
N GLY A 466 1.06 23.95 11.88
CA GLY A 466 1.50 25.33 11.67
C GLY A 466 0.68 26.14 10.66
N SER A 467 -0.37 25.56 10.06
CA SER A 467 -1.22 26.20 9.05
C SER A 467 -2.56 26.68 9.63
N ASP A 468 -3.24 27.58 8.90
CA ASP A 468 -4.60 28.04 9.24
C ASP A 468 -5.71 27.13 8.64
N LEU A 469 -5.35 25.94 8.17
CA LEU A 469 -6.32 25.01 7.59
C LEU A 469 -7.23 24.42 8.67
N PRO A 470 -8.51 24.17 8.37
CA PRO A 470 -9.44 23.55 9.31
C PRO A 470 -9.19 22.05 9.50
N TYR A 471 -8.71 21.35 8.47
CA TYR A 471 -8.38 19.93 8.52
C TYR A 471 -7.35 19.55 7.47
N ALA A 472 -6.70 18.40 7.65
CA ALA A 472 -5.89 17.74 6.65
C ALA A 472 -5.85 16.23 6.93
N HIS A 473 -5.80 15.42 5.86
CA HIS A 473 -5.77 13.96 5.99
C HIS A 473 -4.67 13.34 5.14
N PHE A 474 -4.22 12.18 5.55
CA PHE A 474 -3.57 11.19 4.71
C PHE A 474 -4.60 10.20 4.20
N HIS A 475 -4.47 9.76 2.95
CA HIS A 475 -5.29 8.70 2.38
C HIS A 475 -4.43 7.79 1.50
N ALA A 476 -4.53 6.47 1.69
CA ALA A 476 -3.89 5.52 0.79
C ALA A 476 -4.55 5.57 -0.61
N PHE A 477 -3.81 5.18 -1.68
CA PHE A 477 -4.35 5.12 -3.04
C PHE A 477 -5.33 3.95 -3.25
N ARG A 478 -6.34 3.87 -2.38
CA ARG A 478 -7.41 2.85 -2.45
C ARG A 478 -8.72 3.41 -1.91
N ARG A 479 -9.85 3.02 -2.49
CA ARG A 479 -11.17 3.57 -2.14
C ARG A 479 -11.92 2.78 -1.06
N ASP A 480 -11.43 1.61 -0.71
CA ASP A 480 -12.04 0.68 0.26
C ASP A 480 -11.67 0.96 1.72
N VAL A 481 -10.95 2.07 1.97
CA VAL A 481 -10.53 2.51 3.31
C VAL A 481 -10.85 3.99 3.55
N GLY A 482 -10.85 4.41 4.81
CA GLY A 482 -11.02 5.82 5.19
C GLY A 482 -9.72 6.60 5.22
N GLY A 483 -9.82 7.93 5.23
CA GLY A 483 -8.70 8.83 5.46
C GLY A 483 -8.27 8.85 6.93
N VAL A 484 -7.00 9.16 7.17
CA VAL A 484 -6.41 9.31 8.50
C VAL A 484 -6.18 10.79 8.78
N PRO A 485 -6.77 11.38 9.81
CA PRO A 485 -6.58 12.79 10.13
C PRO A 485 -5.13 13.08 10.53
N LEU A 486 -4.56 14.13 9.95
CA LEU A 486 -3.26 14.70 10.31
C LEU A 486 -3.42 16.05 11.00
N LEU A 487 -4.49 16.72 10.71
CA LEU A 487 -5.00 17.88 11.41
C LEU A 487 -6.48 17.59 11.61
N ASP A 488 -6.86 17.40 12.86
CA ASP A 488 -8.26 17.27 13.21
C ASP A 488 -9.00 18.54 12.77
N GLU A 489 -10.20 18.35 12.21
CA GLU A 489 -11.09 19.50 12.06
C GLU A 489 -11.03 20.24 13.40
N LYS A 490 -10.52 21.45 13.36
CA LYS A 490 -10.83 22.38 14.46
C LYS A 490 -12.35 22.40 14.44
N GLU A 491 -12.97 21.61 15.35
CA GLU A 491 -14.40 21.74 15.55
C GLU A 491 -14.62 23.26 15.59
N PRO A 492 -15.52 23.82 14.78
CA PRO A 492 -15.86 25.22 14.95
C PRO A 492 -16.10 25.31 16.46
N GLU A 493 -15.27 26.12 17.14
CA GLU A 493 -15.48 26.30 18.59
C GLU A 493 -16.98 26.40 18.69
N PRO A 494 -17.66 25.45 19.33
CA PRO A 494 -19.11 25.51 19.36
C PRO A 494 -19.32 26.92 19.85
N ASP A 495 -20.11 27.73 19.10
CA ASP A 495 -20.57 29.03 19.57
C ASP A 495 -21.29 28.74 20.89
N ILE A 496 -20.49 28.55 21.96
CA ILE A 496 -20.90 28.26 23.32
C ILE A 496 -21.28 29.59 23.95
N HIS A 497 -21.93 30.40 23.15
CA HIS A 497 -22.53 31.64 23.63
C HIS A 497 -24.00 31.64 23.25
N GLU A 498 -24.76 31.38 24.32
CA GLU A 498 -26.20 31.64 24.47
C GLU A 498 -27.14 30.53 23.96
N GLU A 499 -27.81 29.89 24.96
CA GLU A 499 -29.03 29.07 24.96
C GLU A 499 -28.90 27.55 25.05
N THR A 500 -27.89 26.98 25.65
CA THR A 500 -28.04 25.65 26.24
C THR A 500 -28.18 25.80 27.75
N GLY A 501 -29.30 25.37 28.32
CA GLY A 501 -29.54 25.37 29.75
C GLY A 501 -28.65 24.37 30.51
N SER A 502 -27.32 24.47 30.34
CA SER A 502 -26.33 23.66 31.04
C SER A 502 -26.24 24.14 32.50
N LEU A 503 -25.94 23.19 33.37
CA LEU A 503 -25.68 23.45 34.80
C LEU A 503 -24.28 24.03 35.02
N LEU A 504 -23.34 23.86 34.05
CA LEU A 504 -22.02 24.50 34.05
C LEU A 504 -22.14 25.96 33.60
N SER A 505 -21.58 26.88 34.39
CA SER A 505 -21.41 28.26 33.97
C SER A 505 -20.22 28.44 33.03
N ALA A 506 -20.13 29.58 32.35
CA ALA A 506 -18.97 29.91 31.52
C ALA A 506 -17.65 29.90 32.33
N GLU A 507 -17.69 30.27 33.63
CA GLU A 507 -16.52 30.19 34.51
C GLU A 507 -16.13 28.75 34.84
N ASP A 508 -17.10 27.85 34.98
CA ASP A 508 -16.88 26.41 35.20
C ASP A 508 -16.24 25.74 33.96
N ILE A 509 -16.71 26.10 32.77
CA ILE A 509 -16.13 25.63 31.50
C ILE A 509 -14.70 26.14 31.35
N ALA A 510 -14.46 27.44 31.59
CA ALA A 510 -13.11 28.01 31.54
C ALA A 510 -12.15 27.35 32.55
N MET A 511 -12.67 26.91 33.71
CA MET A 511 -11.89 26.15 34.68
C MET A 511 -11.52 24.76 34.11
N LEU A 512 -12.45 24.05 33.48
CA LEU A 512 -12.19 22.76 32.87
C LEU A 512 -11.17 22.84 31.71
N GLU A 513 -11.26 23.90 30.91
CA GLU A 513 -10.30 24.20 29.83
C GLU A 513 -8.92 24.62 30.34
N SER A 514 -8.84 25.15 31.57
CA SER A 514 -7.57 25.59 32.17
C SER A 514 -6.69 24.45 32.69
N PHE A 515 -7.17 23.20 32.73
CA PHE A 515 -6.36 22.06 33.10
C PHE A 515 -5.30 21.82 32.01
N ASP A 516 -4.03 21.72 32.39
CA ASP A 516 -2.90 21.59 31.48
C ASP A 516 -2.57 20.12 31.21
N GLU A 517 -2.73 19.69 29.95
CA GLU A 517 -2.43 18.34 29.47
C GLU A 517 -0.98 17.90 29.75
N GLY A 518 -0.03 18.83 29.76
CA GLY A 518 1.37 18.55 30.05
C GLY A 518 1.65 18.15 31.51
N THR A 519 0.65 18.19 32.40
CA THR A 519 0.84 17.89 33.82
C THR A 519 0.39 16.47 34.18
N SER A 520 1.21 15.77 34.97
CA SER A 520 0.86 14.43 35.47
C SER A 520 -0.47 14.41 36.20
N GLY A 521 -1.35 13.47 35.85
CA GLY A 521 -2.68 13.35 36.46
C GLY A 521 -3.73 14.38 36.01
N TYR A 522 -3.54 14.98 34.84
CA TYR A 522 -4.45 15.94 34.23
C TYR A 522 -5.91 15.48 34.24
N PHE A 523 -6.21 14.34 33.66
CA PHE A 523 -7.57 13.79 33.56
C PHE A 523 -8.17 13.42 34.92
N TRP A 524 -7.35 12.92 35.85
CA TRP A 524 -7.79 12.66 37.23
C TRP A 524 -8.20 13.91 37.97
N ARG A 525 -7.49 15.02 37.77
CA ARG A 525 -7.83 16.30 38.41
C ARG A 525 -9.10 16.90 37.83
N MET A 526 -9.27 16.77 36.49
CA MET A 526 -10.51 17.20 35.84
C MET A 526 -11.70 16.38 36.33
N LEU A 527 -11.58 15.05 36.40
CA LEU A 527 -12.63 14.18 36.90
C LEU A 527 -12.99 14.52 38.36
N GLN A 528 -11.98 14.69 39.22
CA GLN A 528 -12.19 15.05 40.62
C GLN A 528 -12.91 16.40 40.76
N TRP A 529 -12.55 17.38 39.95
CA TRP A 529 -13.21 18.69 39.95
C TRP A 529 -14.69 18.54 39.54
N LEU A 530 -15.01 17.75 38.52
CA LEU A 530 -16.39 17.50 38.09
C LEU A 530 -17.21 16.80 39.17
N GLU A 531 -16.64 15.79 39.82
CA GLU A 531 -17.29 15.07 40.93
C GLU A 531 -17.57 16.02 42.11
N ASP A 532 -16.61 16.87 42.48
CA ASP A 532 -16.77 17.85 43.52
C ASP A 532 -17.83 18.93 43.15
N PHE A 533 -17.84 19.37 41.87
CA PHE A 533 -18.86 20.30 41.36
C PHE A 533 -20.26 19.70 41.48
N ILE A 534 -20.44 18.47 41.04
CA ILE A 534 -21.72 17.76 41.08
C ILE A 534 -22.17 17.55 42.52
N LYS A 535 -21.29 17.07 43.38
CA LYS A 535 -21.55 16.86 44.80
C LYS A 535 -22.00 18.14 45.51
N ASN A 536 -21.22 19.22 45.35
CA ASN A 536 -21.54 20.49 45.96
C ASN A 536 -22.86 21.07 45.44
N GLY A 537 -23.11 21.00 44.14
CA GLY A 537 -24.35 21.48 43.53
C GLY A 537 -25.59 20.73 44.03
N VAL A 538 -25.49 19.42 44.26
CA VAL A 538 -26.57 18.60 44.83
C VAL A 538 -26.75 18.92 46.32
N GLU A 539 -25.69 19.02 47.13
CA GLU A 539 -25.74 19.36 48.55
C GLU A 539 -26.32 20.77 48.80
N GLU A 540 -26.01 21.70 47.94
CA GLU A 540 -26.54 23.09 47.99
C GLU A 540 -27.96 23.22 47.40
N GLY A 541 -28.53 22.16 46.86
CA GLY A 541 -29.86 22.13 46.26
C GLY A 541 -29.99 22.93 44.95
N LYS A 542 -28.87 23.18 44.24
CA LYS A 542 -28.87 23.90 42.96
C LYS A 542 -29.47 23.04 41.84
N PHE A 543 -29.19 21.74 41.88
CA PHE A 543 -29.72 20.75 40.97
C PHE A 543 -29.71 19.36 41.62
N THR A 544 -30.39 18.41 41.02
CA THR A 544 -30.38 16.99 41.43
C THR A 544 -29.30 16.20 40.68
N GLU A 545 -28.82 15.11 41.26
CA GLU A 545 -27.89 14.18 40.62
C GLU A 545 -28.39 13.71 39.25
N LYS A 546 -29.70 13.45 39.13
CA LYS A 546 -30.32 13.09 37.86
C LYS A 546 -30.23 14.22 36.82
N GLN A 547 -30.37 15.48 37.23
CA GLN A 547 -30.20 16.61 36.30
C GLN A 547 -28.77 16.76 35.87
N ALA A 548 -27.78 16.54 36.75
CA ALA A 548 -26.38 16.51 36.38
C ALA A 548 -26.06 15.42 35.35
N HIS A 549 -26.55 14.20 35.54
CA HIS A 549 -26.37 13.08 34.59
C HIS A 549 -27.05 13.32 33.23
N GLN A 550 -28.10 14.14 33.19
CA GLN A 550 -28.80 14.50 31.96
C GLN A 550 -28.22 15.74 31.26
N ASP A 551 -27.37 16.51 31.97
CA ASP A 551 -26.71 17.66 31.39
C ASP A 551 -25.67 17.24 30.34
N LEU A 552 -25.83 17.78 29.13
CA LEU A 552 -24.99 17.39 28.00
C LEU A 552 -23.53 17.81 28.22
N GLN A 553 -23.28 19.02 28.70
CA GLN A 553 -21.92 19.54 28.88
C GLN A 553 -21.19 18.80 30.00
N ILE A 554 -21.84 18.54 31.13
CA ILE A 554 -21.25 17.72 32.20
C ILE A 554 -20.90 16.32 31.67
N ALA A 555 -21.82 15.67 30.93
CA ALA A 555 -21.59 14.36 30.38
C ALA A 555 -20.41 14.32 29.39
N LEU A 556 -20.29 15.35 28.55
CA LEU A 556 -19.17 15.47 27.61
C LEU A 556 -17.83 15.60 28.34
N TRP A 557 -17.69 16.51 29.32
CA TRP A 557 -16.45 16.67 30.05
C TRP A 557 -16.11 15.45 30.91
N TYR A 558 -17.11 14.83 31.53
CA TYR A 558 -16.95 13.63 32.35
C TYR A 558 -16.44 12.44 31.48
N ALA A 559 -17.06 12.24 30.32
CA ALA A 559 -16.63 11.20 29.40
C ALA A 559 -15.24 11.49 28.81
N PHE A 560 -14.90 12.76 28.56
CA PHE A 560 -13.56 13.14 28.10
C PHE A 560 -12.49 12.75 29.14
N ALA A 561 -12.69 13.10 30.39
CA ALA A 561 -11.75 12.73 31.45
C ALA A 561 -11.66 11.20 31.62
N CYS A 562 -12.79 10.51 31.68
CA CYS A 562 -12.84 9.06 31.85
C CYS A 562 -12.21 8.27 30.70
N ASN A 563 -12.46 8.67 29.45
CA ASN A 563 -11.92 8.00 28.27
C ASN A 563 -10.38 8.10 28.16
N ASN A 564 -9.78 9.08 28.83
CA ASN A 564 -8.34 9.32 28.81
C ASN A 564 -7.60 8.83 30.09
N ILE A 565 -8.30 8.28 31.07
CA ILE A 565 -7.69 7.67 32.28
C ILE A 565 -7.19 6.23 31.98
N ASP A 566 -7.65 5.62 30.90
CA ASP A 566 -7.22 4.31 30.39
C ASP A 566 -7.40 3.13 31.39
N ASP A 567 -8.54 3.08 32.08
CA ASP A 567 -8.95 1.90 32.83
C ASP A 567 -10.43 1.54 32.63
N TYR A 568 -10.75 0.27 32.84
CA TYR A 568 -12.08 -0.27 32.57
C TYR A 568 -13.20 0.41 33.38
N ILE A 569 -12.94 0.78 34.62
CA ILE A 569 -13.95 1.39 35.51
C ILE A 569 -14.36 2.75 34.94
N HIS A 570 -13.40 3.54 34.50
CA HIS A 570 -13.66 4.87 33.94
C HIS A 570 -14.32 4.79 32.56
N TYR A 571 -13.94 3.85 31.70
CA TYR A 571 -14.68 3.62 30.45
C TYR A 571 -16.14 3.24 30.71
N TYR A 572 -16.40 2.41 31.73
CA TYR A 572 -17.77 2.05 32.11
C TYR A 572 -18.54 3.27 32.64
N GLN A 573 -17.91 4.10 33.48
CA GLN A 573 -18.52 5.35 33.97
C GLN A 573 -18.84 6.31 32.81
N ALA A 574 -17.93 6.47 31.84
CA ALA A 574 -18.21 7.25 30.65
C ALA A 574 -19.45 6.75 29.89
N VAL A 575 -19.60 5.42 29.71
CA VAL A 575 -20.79 4.83 29.08
C VAL A 575 -22.07 5.21 29.81
N GLU A 576 -22.09 5.14 31.15
CA GLU A 576 -23.28 5.46 31.94
C GLU A 576 -23.65 6.95 31.83
N TRP A 577 -22.66 7.86 31.90
CA TRP A 577 -22.86 9.29 31.74
C TRP A 577 -23.37 9.66 30.35
N MET A 578 -22.75 9.13 29.31
CA MET A 578 -23.18 9.37 27.93
C MET A 578 -24.60 8.85 27.68
N LYS A 579 -24.91 7.66 28.15
CA LYS A 579 -26.26 7.09 28.03
C LYS A 579 -27.33 7.90 28.77
N ALA A 580 -27.02 8.43 29.94
CA ALA A 580 -27.96 9.24 30.70
C ALA A 580 -28.30 10.58 30.01
N SER A 581 -27.36 11.17 29.27
CA SER A 581 -27.50 12.41 28.50
C SER A 581 -28.02 12.26 27.09
N GLU A 582 -28.22 11.01 26.57
CA GLU A 582 -28.59 10.70 25.19
C GLU A 582 -29.74 11.54 24.62
N LYS A 583 -30.79 11.80 25.44
CA LYS A 583 -31.95 12.58 25.00
C LYS A 583 -31.64 14.04 24.65
N ASN A 584 -30.57 14.58 25.22
CA ASN A 584 -30.13 15.96 25.03
C ASN A 584 -28.98 16.07 24.03
N ALA A 585 -28.56 14.96 23.46
CA ALA A 585 -27.41 14.84 22.57
C ALA A 585 -27.75 14.86 21.07
N THR A 586 -29.02 15.09 20.71
CA THR A 586 -29.44 15.08 19.30
C THR A 586 -28.66 16.10 18.48
N GLY A 587 -27.89 15.62 17.49
CA GLY A 587 -27.06 16.46 16.63
C GLY A 587 -25.67 16.78 17.19
N CYS A 588 -25.30 16.28 18.38
CA CYS A 588 -23.99 16.53 18.98
C CYS A 588 -22.97 15.45 18.53
N ALA A 589 -22.16 15.74 17.53
CA ALA A 589 -21.15 14.81 17.00
C ALA A 589 -20.14 14.37 18.09
N THR A 590 -19.68 15.29 18.94
CA THR A 590 -18.76 15.01 20.06
C THR A 590 -19.34 13.98 21.03
N TRP A 591 -20.67 14.01 21.26
CA TRP A 591 -21.33 13.03 22.10
C TRP A 591 -21.21 11.62 21.49
N TYR A 592 -21.53 11.45 20.21
CA TYR A 592 -21.44 10.16 19.53
C TYR A 592 -20.00 9.64 19.50
N TYR A 593 -19.04 10.50 19.24
CA TYR A 593 -17.62 10.15 19.26
C TYR A 593 -17.17 9.63 20.64
N ARG A 594 -17.37 10.41 21.70
CA ARG A 594 -16.95 10.03 23.06
C ARG A 594 -17.67 8.79 23.57
N TYR A 595 -18.93 8.62 23.21
CA TYR A 595 -19.72 7.43 23.55
C TYR A 595 -19.19 6.18 22.84
N SER A 596 -18.87 6.28 21.56
CA SER A 596 -18.29 5.15 20.79
C SER A 596 -16.91 4.74 21.33
N VAL A 597 -16.05 5.70 21.69
CA VAL A 597 -14.76 5.42 22.35
C VAL A 597 -14.98 4.67 23.66
N ALA A 598 -15.86 5.15 24.54
CA ALA A 598 -16.16 4.47 25.80
C ALA A 598 -16.67 3.05 25.61
N LEU A 599 -17.59 2.84 24.67
CA LEU A 599 -18.14 1.51 24.34
C LEU A 599 -17.07 0.57 23.77
N MET A 600 -16.22 1.04 22.89
CA MET A 600 -15.15 0.25 22.27
C MET A 600 -14.18 -0.30 23.33
N TYR A 601 -13.72 0.56 24.24
CA TYR A 601 -12.76 0.14 25.27
C TYR A 601 -13.43 -0.62 26.42
N CYS A 602 -14.70 -0.36 26.73
CA CYS A 602 -15.50 -1.13 27.67
C CYS A 602 -15.75 -2.55 27.16
N GLY A 603 -16.01 -2.74 25.83
CA GLY A 603 -16.28 -4.04 25.22
C GLY A 603 -15.03 -4.93 25.06
N ASN A 604 -13.93 -4.35 24.56
CA ASN A 604 -12.70 -5.10 24.22
C ASN A 604 -11.99 -5.73 25.45
N ARG A 605 -12.03 -5.13 26.61
CA ARG A 605 -11.38 -5.69 27.81
C ARG A 605 -12.20 -6.79 28.49
N GLY A 606 -13.50 -6.86 28.25
CA GLY A 606 -14.37 -7.96 28.71
C GLY A 606 -14.07 -9.31 28.08
N LEU A 607 -13.52 -9.31 26.85
CA LEU A 607 -13.16 -10.52 26.10
C LEU A 607 -11.83 -11.13 26.53
N HIS A 608 -10.89 -10.32 27.06
CA HIS A 608 -9.58 -10.81 27.49
C HIS A 608 -9.51 -11.33 28.93
N SER A 609 -10.51 -11.04 29.78
CA SER A 609 -10.42 -11.41 31.21
C SER A 609 -11.22 -12.67 31.58
N GLY A 610 -11.99 -13.25 30.67
CA GLY A 610 -12.81 -14.45 30.98
C GLY A 610 -13.82 -14.25 32.14
N VAL A 611 -14.05 -13.03 32.58
CA VAL A 611 -14.93 -12.70 33.70
C VAL A 611 -16.21 -12.07 33.16
N VAL A 612 -17.26 -12.88 33.13
CA VAL A 612 -18.63 -12.38 32.88
C VAL A 612 -19.11 -11.72 34.17
N TRP A 613 -19.15 -10.38 34.18
CA TRP A 613 -19.80 -9.63 35.26
C TRP A 613 -21.29 -9.51 34.95
N HIS A 614 -22.12 -10.12 35.79
CA HIS A 614 -23.54 -9.81 35.80
C HIS A 614 -23.73 -8.54 36.65
N PRO A 615 -24.45 -7.52 36.13
CA PRO A 615 -24.80 -6.37 36.95
C PRO A 615 -25.81 -6.81 38.02
N HIS A 616 -25.56 -6.42 39.25
CA HIS A 616 -26.53 -6.41 40.32
C HIS A 616 -27.29 -5.12 40.35
#